data_119952ecdd716bbaa53ca0bc96d708e9
#
_entry.id   119952ecdd716bbaa53ca0bc96d708e9
#
_cell.length_a   1.000
_cell.length_b   1.000
_cell.length_c   1.000
_cell.angle_alpha   90.00
_cell.angle_beta   90.00
_cell.angle_gamma   90.00
#
_symmetry.space_group_name_H-M   'P 1'
#
loop_
_entity.id
_entity.type
_entity.pdbx_description
1 polymer ?
#
loop_
_entity_poly.entity_id
_entity_poly.type
_entity_poly.pdbx_seq_one_letter_code
_entity_poly.pdbx_strand_id
1 'polypeptide(L)'
;PLSISIHAMGWAPADAALSRSGAKTGDAILVSGSLGDSAAGLRLVQANRQAQGYLVERYWQPTPRLALGQWLRQKATACVAVSDGLAQDLGHILKASVCGADLQLNQLPLSSALLAQVSQAQAQDYAVSGGEDFELCFTLPQHHVASALAYAQDSALPITKIGSIGGELGCRI
;
A
#
# COMPACT_ATOMS: atom_id res chain seq x y z
N PRO A 1 4.35 -15.44 -28.90
CA PRO A 1 4.29 -14.70 -27.64
C PRO A 1 3.94 -13.24 -27.93
N LEU A 2 3.05 -12.64 -27.13
CA LEU A 2 2.74 -11.22 -27.17
C LEU A 2 3.61 -10.52 -26.12
N SER A 3 4.29 -9.44 -26.50
CA SER A 3 5.05 -8.59 -25.60
C SER A 3 4.52 -7.15 -25.70
N ILE A 4 4.22 -6.53 -24.56
CA ILE A 4 3.74 -5.15 -24.49
C ILE A 4 4.68 -4.37 -23.58
N SER A 5 5.20 -3.25 -24.08
CA SER A 5 6.04 -2.33 -23.31
C SER A 5 5.39 -0.96 -23.26
N ILE A 6 5.23 -0.41 -22.07
CA ILE A 6 4.68 0.94 -21.86
C ILE A 6 5.77 1.81 -21.25
N HIS A 7 6.04 2.95 -21.86
CA HIS A 7 6.98 3.95 -21.38
C HIS A 7 6.22 5.20 -20.96
N ALA A 8 6.33 5.58 -19.68
CA ALA A 8 5.72 6.80 -19.15
C ALA A 8 6.80 7.79 -18.73
N MET A 9 6.69 9.03 -19.18
CA MET A 9 7.59 10.13 -18.81
C MET A 9 6.77 11.30 -18.27
N GLY A 10 7.35 12.04 -17.34
CA GLY A 10 6.68 13.20 -16.76
C GLY A 10 7.68 14.14 -16.07
N TRP A 11 7.17 15.27 -15.59
CA TRP A 11 7.93 16.27 -14.87
C TRP A 11 7.47 16.35 -13.43
N ALA A 12 8.41 16.43 -12.51
CA ALA A 12 8.16 16.74 -11.11
C ALA A 12 8.92 18.02 -10.72
N PRO A 13 8.40 18.85 -9.81
CA PRO A 13 9.19 19.94 -9.26
C PRO A 13 10.48 19.38 -8.63
N ALA A 14 11.54 20.19 -8.63
CA ALA A 14 12.80 19.80 -7.98
C ALA A 14 12.53 19.40 -6.52
N ASP A 15 13.17 18.33 -6.07
CA ASP A 15 13.09 17.78 -4.70
C ASP A 15 11.67 17.40 -4.22
N ALA A 16 10.70 17.27 -5.14
CA ALA A 16 9.31 16.91 -4.81
C ALA A 16 8.92 15.49 -5.26
N ALA A 17 9.86 14.70 -5.78
CA ALA A 17 9.60 13.31 -6.14
C ALA A 17 9.47 12.45 -4.86
N LEU A 18 8.42 11.63 -4.81
CA LEU A 18 8.30 10.62 -3.76
C LEU A 18 9.32 9.52 -4.00
N SER A 19 10.14 9.26 -2.99
CA SER A 19 11.21 8.26 -3.03
C SER A 19 10.89 7.09 -2.10
N ARG A 20 11.53 5.94 -2.33
CA ARG A 20 11.56 4.83 -1.37
C ARG A 20 12.50 5.09 -0.19
N SER A 21 13.44 6.04 -0.32
CA SER A 21 14.40 6.41 0.71
C SER A 21 13.94 7.67 1.45
N GLY A 22 14.29 7.77 2.74
CA GLY A 22 14.03 8.95 3.56
C GLY A 22 13.12 8.70 4.78
N ALA A 23 12.63 7.47 4.98
CA ALA A 23 11.93 7.09 6.20
C ALA A 23 12.84 7.24 7.41
N LYS A 24 12.29 7.75 8.51
CA LYS A 24 13.01 8.05 9.75
C LYS A 24 12.38 7.32 10.93
N THR A 25 13.21 6.89 11.88
CA THR A 25 12.72 6.31 13.15
C THR A 25 11.69 7.23 13.80
N GLY A 26 10.55 6.65 14.18
CA GLY A 26 9.41 7.37 14.74
C GLY A 26 8.37 7.81 13.70
N ASP A 27 8.63 7.71 12.39
CA ASP A 27 7.62 7.95 11.37
C ASP A 27 6.48 6.92 11.48
N ALA A 28 5.26 7.36 11.23
CA ALA A 28 4.13 6.46 11.07
C ALA A 28 4.18 5.78 9.70
N ILE A 29 3.79 4.50 9.63
CA ILE A 29 3.56 3.77 8.39
C ILE A 29 2.07 3.75 8.11
N LEU A 30 1.68 4.23 6.93
CA LEU A 30 0.28 4.29 6.50
C LEU A 30 0.12 3.62 5.14
N VAL A 31 -1.09 3.11 4.90
CA VAL A 31 -1.50 2.59 3.59
C VAL A 31 -2.84 3.19 3.17
N SER A 32 -3.03 3.36 1.86
CA SER A 32 -4.32 3.76 1.28
C SER A 32 -5.18 2.54 0.98
N GLY A 33 -6.51 2.73 0.91
CA GLY A 33 -7.48 1.72 0.48
C GLY A 33 -7.49 0.48 1.36
N SER A 34 -7.65 -0.68 0.73
CA SER A 34 -7.62 -2.02 1.34
C SER A 34 -6.56 -2.88 0.67
N LEU A 35 -6.04 -3.86 1.42
CA LEU A 35 -4.99 -4.77 0.96
C LEU A 35 -5.48 -6.21 0.88
N GLY A 36 -4.90 -6.99 -0.05
CA GLY A 36 -5.21 -8.40 -0.26
C GLY A 36 -6.41 -8.67 -1.17
N ASP A 37 -7.12 -7.64 -1.58
CA ASP A 37 -8.30 -7.76 -2.46
C ASP A 37 -7.93 -8.33 -3.82
N SER A 38 -6.83 -7.85 -4.42
CA SER A 38 -6.35 -8.31 -5.72
C SER A 38 -5.89 -9.77 -5.69
N ALA A 39 -5.21 -10.19 -4.63
CA ALA A 39 -4.81 -11.58 -4.44
C ALA A 39 -6.01 -12.52 -4.35
N ALA A 40 -7.06 -12.13 -3.63
CA ALA A 40 -8.32 -12.88 -3.57
C ALA A 40 -9.02 -12.87 -4.94
N GLY A 41 -9.07 -11.75 -5.63
CA GLY A 41 -9.62 -11.63 -6.98
C GLY A 41 -8.94 -12.56 -7.97
N LEU A 42 -7.62 -12.63 -7.95
CA LEU A 42 -6.85 -13.58 -8.77
C LEU A 42 -7.27 -15.03 -8.48
N ARG A 43 -7.43 -15.42 -7.22
CA ARG A 43 -7.88 -16.77 -6.85
C ARG A 43 -9.26 -17.09 -7.40
N LEU A 44 -10.19 -16.12 -7.34
CA LEU A 44 -11.53 -16.28 -7.92
C LEU A 44 -11.46 -16.47 -9.44
N VAL A 45 -10.67 -15.68 -10.15
CA VAL A 45 -10.48 -15.80 -11.61
C VAL A 45 -9.81 -17.12 -11.99
N GLN A 46 -8.85 -17.61 -11.21
CA GLN A 46 -8.21 -18.91 -11.43
C GLN A 46 -9.20 -20.08 -11.23
N ALA A 47 -10.08 -19.98 -10.26
CA ALA A 47 -11.12 -20.98 -9.99
C ALA A 47 -12.25 -20.92 -11.04
N ASN A 48 -12.63 -19.74 -11.47
CA ASN A 48 -13.65 -19.51 -12.49
C ASN A 48 -13.31 -18.26 -13.32
N ARG A 49 -12.97 -18.46 -14.60
CA ARG A 49 -12.63 -17.35 -15.52
C ARG A 49 -13.76 -16.36 -15.76
N GLN A 50 -15.01 -16.73 -15.45
CA GLN A 50 -16.19 -15.86 -15.55
C GLN A 50 -16.54 -15.21 -14.21
N ALA A 51 -15.72 -15.37 -13.18
CA ALA A 51 -15.92 -14.73 -11.89
C ALA A 51 -16.04 -13.20 -12.06
N GLN A 52 -16.93 -12.59 -11.30
CA GLN A 52 -17.21 -11.16 -11.30
C GLN A 52 -17.32 -10.65 -9.86
N GLY A 53 -17.36 -9.34 -9.71
CA GLY A 53 -17.54 -8.67 -8.43
C GLY A 53 -16.31 -7.90 -7.99
N TYR A 54 -16.44 -7.21 -6.88
CA TYR A 54 -15.46 -6.22 -6.39
C TYR A 54 -14.01 -6.74 -6.35
N LEU A 55 -13.76 -7.93 -5.79
CA LEU A 55 -12.40 -8.47 -5.68
C LEU A 55 -11.78 -8.75 -7.07
N VAL A 56 -12.59 -9.23 -8.02
CA VAL A 56 -12.16 -9.47 -9.40
C VAL A 56 -11.88 -8.15 -10.12
N GLU A 57 -12.70 -7.13 -9.88
CA GLU A 57 -12.47 -5.77 -10.41
C GLU A 57 -11.19 -5.17 -9.84
N ARG A 58 -10.93 -5.33 -8.55
CA ARG A 58 -9.68 -4.89 -7.91
C ARG A 58 -8.44 -5.50 -8.55
N TYR A 59 -8.51 -6.78 -8.92
CA TYR A 59 -7.41 -7.46 -9.62
C TYR A 59 -7.23 -6.96 -11.06
N TRP A 60 -8.33 -6.81 -11.84
CA TRP A 60 -8.21 -6.41 -13.24
C TRP A 60 -8.01 -4.92 -13.47
N GLN A 61 -8.53 -4.10 -12.59
CA GLN A 61 -8.60 -2.65 -12.77
C GLN A 61 -8.24 -1.92 -11.46
N PRO A 62 -6.99 -2.04 -10.99
CA PRO A 62 -6.54 -1.31 -9.82
C PRO A 62 -6.66 0.20 -10.06
N THR A 63 -7.07 0.96 -9.03
CA THR A 63 -7.25 2.41 -9.14
C THR A 63 -5.94 3.13 -8.78
N PRO A 64 -5.29 3.84 -9.73
CA PRO A 64 -4.07 4.60 -9.43
C PRO A 64 -4.33 5.72 -8.42
N ARG A 65 -3.54 5.79 -7.36
CA ARG A 65 -3.69 6.79 -6.29
C ARG A 65 -2.95 8.10 -6.60
N LEU A 66 -3.13 8.64 -7.80
CA LEU A 66 -2.39 9.82 -8.30
C LEU A 66 -2.63 11.06 -7.44
N ALA A 67 -3.88 11.35 -7.07
CA ALA A 67 -4.22 12.51 -6.24
C ALA A 67 -3.57 12.42 -4.86
N LEU A 68 -3.60 11.24 -4.22
CA LEU A 68 -2.89 11.00 -2.97
C LEU A 68 -1.38 11.16 -3.13
N GLY A 69 -0.79 10.58 -4.19
CA GLY A 69 0.62 10.73 -4.49
C GLY A 69 1.04 12.22 -4.65
N GLN A 70 0.21 13.03 -5.28
CA GLN A 70 0.44 14.47 -5.38
C GLN A 70 0.33 15.18 -4.02
N TRP A 71 -0.64 14.80 -3.20
CA TRP A 71 -0.83 15.36 -1.86
C TRP A 71 0.32 15.00 -0.90
N LEU A 72 0.89 13.80 -1.05
CA LEU A 72 2.00 13.31 -0.22
C LEU A 72 3.33 14.02 -0.50
N ARG A 73 3.48 14.68 -1.65
CA ARG A 73 4.70 15.43 -1.96
C ARG A 73 5.02 16.44 -0.85
N GLN A 74 6.28 16.51 -0.44
CA GLN A 74 6.78 17.36 0.65
C GLN A 74 6.22 17.02 2.06
N LYS A 75 5.43 15.94 2.20
CA LYS A 75 4.90 15.45 3.49
C LYS A 75 5.44 14.07 3.82
N ALA A 76 5.37 13.16 2.85
CA ALA A 76 5.88 11.81 3.05
C ALA A 76 7.40 11.77 3.02
N THR A 77 7.98 11.01 3.94
CA THR A 77 9.42 10.76 4.00
C THR A 77 9.82 9.64 3.06
N ALA A 78 8.95 8.65 2.84
CA ALA A 78 9.12 7.62 1.81
C ALA A 78 7.75 7.14 1.30
N CYS A 79 7.72 6.59 0.08
CA CYS A 79 6.50 6.06 -0.53
C CYS A 79 6.82 4.98 -1.55
N VAL A 80 5.92 3.98 -1.65
CA VAL A 80 5.96 2.91 -2.66
C VAL A 80 4.54 2.48 -3.00
N ALA A 81 4.31 2.02 -4.22
CA ALA A 81 3.07 1.30 -4.55
C ALA A 81 3.20 -0.16 -4.10
N VAL A 82 2.14 -0.71 -3.52
CA VAL A 82 2.06 -2.13 -3.12
C VAL A 82 1.73 -2.95 -4.36
N SER A 83 2.78 -3.45 -5.01
CA SER A 83 2.70 -4.23 -6.26
C SER A 83 3.01 -5.72 -6.04
N ASP A 84 3.94 -6.02 -5.15
CA ASP A 84 4.44 -7.38 -4.90
C ASP A 84 4.04 -7.91 -3.52
N GLY A 85 3.30 -7.09 -2.77
CA GLY A 85 2.83 -7.34 -1.42
C GLY A 85 3.44 -6.40 -0.39
N LEU A 86 2.67 -6.08 0.64
CA LEU A 86 3.05 -5.10 1.65
C LEU A 86 4.43 -5.39 2.27
N ALA A 87 4.69 -6.65 2.63
CA ALA A 87 5.96 -7.04 3.27
C ALA A 87 7.17 -6.78 2.35
N GLN A 88 7.06 -7.13 1.07
CA GLN A 88 8.13 -6.93 0.10
C GLN A 88 8.32 -5.45 -0.21
N ASP A 89 7.24 -4.73 -0.49
CA ASP A 89 7.30 -3.33 -0.89
C ASP A 89 7.73 -2.42 0.26
N LEU A 90 7.22 -2.63 1.48
CA LEU A 90 7.72 -1.95 2.67
C LEU A 90 9.21 -2.29 2.89
N GLY A 91 9.61 -3.55 2.67
CA GLY A 91 11.01 -3.96 2.72
C GLY A 91 11.92 -3.13 1.82
N HIS A 92 11.45 -2.67 0.66
CA HIS A 92 12.19 -1.74 -0.20
C HIS A 92 12.37 -0.36 0.44
N ILE A 93 11.36 0.18 1.13
CA ILE A 93 11.49 1.41 1.91
C ILE A 93 12.52 1.23 3.03
N LEU A 94 12.39 0.14 3.81
CA LEU A 94 13.28 -0.12 4.95
C LEU A 94 14.74 -0.26 4.53
N LYS A 95 14.99 -1.00 3.46
CA LYS A 95 16.33 -1.17 2.88
C LYS A 95 16.91 0.15 2.38
N ALA A 96 16.11 0.93 1.63
CA ALA A 96 16.56 2.21 1.06
C ALA A 96 16.79 3.30 2.12
N SER A 97 16.10 3.20 3.27
CA SER A 97 16.17 4.14 4.39
C SER A 97 17.08 3.66 5.53
N VAL A 98 17.61 2.43 5.44
CA VAL A 98 18.48 1.81 6.48
C VAL A 98 17.78 1.82 7.86
N CYS A 99 16.56 1.34 7.93
CA CYS A 99 15.73 1.32 9.15
C CYS A 99 14.91 0.02 9.24
N GLY A 100 14.17 -0.15 10.33
CA GLY A 100 13.23 -1.24 10.51
C GLY A 100 11.80 -0.75 10.70
N ALA A 101 10.88 -1.66 10.91
CA ALA A 101 9.47 -1.37 11.11
C ALA A 101 8.81 -2.30 12.12
N ASP A 102 7.83 -1.76 12.85
CA ASP A 102 6.87 -2.51 13.65
C ASP A 102 5.50 -2.37 13.01
N LEU A 103 4.94 -3.48 12.51
CA LEU A 103 3.61 -3.55 11.93
C LEU A 103 2.60 -4.16 12.91
N GLN A 104 1.37 -3.75 12.79
CA GLN A 104 0.24 -4.25 13.58
C GLN A 104 -0.75 -4.96 12.64
N LEU A 105 -0.72 -6.30 12.58
CA LEU A 105 -1.60 -7.11 11.72
C LEU A 105 -3.08 -6.80 11.90
N ASN A 106 -3.50 -6.50 13.12
CA ASN A 106 -4.88 -6.18 13.44
C ASN A 106 -5.32 -4.79 12.93
N GLN A 107 -4.40 -3.97 12.46
CA GLN A 107 -4.66 -2.66 11.87
C GLN A 107 -4.65 -2.68 10.33
N LEU A 108 -4.33 -3.81 9.70
CA LEU A 108 -4.35 -3.91 8.25
C LEU A 108 -5.76 -3.63 7.72
N PRO A 109 -5.90 -2.73 6.73
CA PRO A 109 -7.21 -2.44 6.14
C PRO A 109 -7.65 -3.58 5.22
N LEU A 110 -8.52 -4.44 5.73
CA LEU A 110 -9.13 -5.55 5.00
C LEU A 110 -10.54 -5.17 4.57
N SER A 111 -10.89 -5.38 3.30
CA SER A 111 -12.24 -5.08 2.84
C SER A 111 -13.28 -6.07 3.38
N SER A 112 -14.52 -5.61 3.51
CA SER A 112 -15.64 -6.51 3.86
C SER A 112 -15.86 -7.61 2.82
N ALA A 113 -15.57 -7.32 1.55
CA ALA A 113 -15.65 -8.30 0.47
C ALA A 113 -14.60 -9.42 0.63
N LEU A 114 -13.36 -9.08 1.02
CA LEU A 114 -12.32 -10.05 1.31
C LEU A 114 -12.69 -10.92 2.52
N LEU A 115 -13.12 -10.31 3.63
CA LEU A 115 -13.52 -11.00 4.85
C LEU A 115 -14.76 -11.88 4.68
N ALA A 116 -15.60 -11.61 3.67
CA ALA A 116 -16.73 -12.48 3.32
C ALA A 116 -16.30 -13.74 2.55
N GLN A 117 -15.10 -13.76 1.95
CA GLN A 117 -14.60 -14.86 1.12
C GLN A 117 -13.65 -15.80 1.85
N VAL A 118 -12.89 -15.27 2.80
CA VAL A 118 -11.83 -16.02 3.50
C VAL A 118 -11.80 -15.71 4.99
N SER A 119 -11.12 -16.56 5.77
CA SER A 119 -10.88 -16.29 7.18
C SER A 119 -10.03 -15.04 7.38
N GLN A 120 -10.14 -14.41 8.56
CA GLN A 120 -9.33 -13.24 8.90
C GLN A 120 -7.82 -13.50 8.77
N ALA A 121 -7.36 -14.67 9.20
CA ALA A 121 -5.95 -15.04 9.08
C ALA A 121 -5.50 -15.12 7.62
N GLN A 122 -6.32 -15.67 6.73
CA GLN A 122 -6.04 -15.74 5.32
C GLN A 122 -6.14 -14.37 4.64
N ALA A 123 -7.06 -13.50 5.06
CA ALA A 123 -7.15 -12.13 4.58
C ALA A 123 -5.89 -11.33 4.97
N GLN A 124 -5.37 -11.51 6.18
CA GLN A 124 -4.12 -10.91 6.62
C GLN A 124 -2.91 -11.44 5.81
N ASP A 125 -2.86 -12.75 5.53
CA ASP A 125 -1.82 -13.32 4.66
C ASP A 125 -1.87 -12.71 3.26
N TYR A 126 -3.05 -12.58 2.66
CA TYR A 126 -3.22 -11.90 1.37
C TYR A 126 -2.81 -10.43 1.43
N ALA A 127 -3.13 -9.70 2.51
CA ALA A 127 -2.75 -8.30 2.66
C ALA A 127 -1.24 -8.10 2.83
N VAL A 128 -0.55 -9.05 3.48
CA VAL A 128 0.91 -8.97 3.73
C VAL A 128 1.72 -9.44 2.52
N SER A 129 1.30 -10.56 1.90
CA SER A 129 2.08 -11.29 0.89
C SER A 129 1.50 -11.19 -0.52
N GLY A 130 0.23 -10.80 -0.65
CA GLY A 130 -0.44 -10.69 -1.95
C GLY A 130 -0.06 -9.40 -2.67
N GLY A 131 0.18 -9.49 -3.95
CA GLY A 131 0.48 -8.34 -4.80
C GLY A 131 -0.74 -7.82 -5.58
N GLU A 132 -0.47 -6.87 -6.48
CA GLU A 132 -1.41 -6.27 -7.45
C GLU A 132 -2.49 -5.36 -6.84
N ASP A 133 -2.38 -4.96 -5.54
CA ASP A 133 -3.33 -4.02 -4.94
C ASP A 133 -3.15 -2.59 -5.46
N PHE A 134 -1.91 -2.19 -5.80
CA PHE A 134 -1.52 -0.85 -6.26
C PHE A 134 -1.99 0.30 -5.35
N GLU A 135 -2.15 0.00 -4.07
CA GLU A 135 -2.30 1.02 -3.03
C GLU A 135 -0.96 1.65 -2.70
N LEU A 136 -0.95 2.83 -2.07
CA LEU A 136 0.28 3.45 -1.62
C LEU A 136 0.57 3.06 -0.16
N CYS A 137 1.79 2.52 0.06
CA CYS A 137 2.40 2.42 1.37
C CYS A 137 3.39 3.58 1.53
N PHE A 138 3.26 4.36 2.59
CA PHE A 138 4.07 5.56 2.78
C PHE A 138 4.36 5.83 4.26
N THR A 139 5.43 6.58 4.51
CA THR A 139 5.84 6.99 5.85
C THR A 139 5.66 8.48 6.04
N LEU A 140 5.15 8.87 7.20
CA LEU A 140 4.92 10.26 7.59
C LEU A 140 5.49 10.58 8.96
N PRO A 141 6.11 11.76 9.15
CA PRO A 141 6.34 12.30 10.48
C PRO A 141 5.02 12.38 11.25
N GLN A 142 5.07 12.14 12.56
CA GLN A 142 3.85 12.06 13.41
C GLN A 142 2.95 13.31 13.30
N HIS A 143 3.53 14.50 13.14
CA HIS A 143 2.77 15.76 13.03
C HIS A 143 1.95 15.87 11.72
N HIS A 144 2.23 15.04 10.70
CA HIS A 144 1.44 14.98 9.46
C HIS A 144 0.34 13.90 9.47
N VAL A 145 0.31 13.00 10.46
CA VAL A 145 -0.68 11.90 10.50
C VAL A 145 -2.10 12.44 10.56
N ALA A 146 -2.36 13.44 11.42
CA ALA A 146 -3.70 14.03 11.53
C ALA A 146 -4.20 14.63 10.20
N SER A 147 -3.30 15.29 9.45
CA SER A 147 -3.65 15.83 8.13
C SER A 147 -3.90 14.75 7.09
N ALA A 148 -3.21 13.58 7.18
CA ALA A 148 -3.48 12.45 6.29
C ALA A 148 -4.86 11.84 6.56
N LEU A 149 -5.25 11.72 7.82
CA LEU A 149 -6.58 11.23 8.20
C LEU A 149 -7.69 12.21 7.79
N ALA A 150 -7.46 13.52 7.87
CA ALA A 150 -8.38 14.53 7.35
C ALA A 150 -8.52 14.42 5.81
N TYR A 151 -7.39 14.28 5.09
CA TYR A 151 -7.41 14.05 3.65
C TYR A 151 -8.22 12.80 3.27
N ALA A 152 -8.12 11.73 4.06
CA ALA A 152 -8.89 10.51 3.84
C ALA A 152 -10.41 10.74 3.90
N GLN A 153 -10.86 11.57 4.85
CA GLN A 153 -12.27 11.94 4.98
C GLN A 153 -12.75 12.78 3.78
N ASP A 154 -11.96 13.79 3.40
CA ASP A 154 -12.32 14.72 2.32
C ASP A 154 -12.31 14.05 0.94
N SER A 155 -11.40 13.09 0.72
CA SER A 155 -11.23 12.41 -0.57
C SER A 155 -12.04 11.11 -0.72
N ALA A 156 -12.74 10.68 0.34
CA ALA A 156 -13.41 9.37 0.42
C ALA A 156 -12.46 8.18 0.11
N LEU A 157 -11.15 8.37 0.29
CA LEU A 157 -10.14 7.33 0.16
C LEU A 157 -9.65 6.95 1.57
N PRO A 158 -9.96 5.76 2.08
CA PRO A 158 -9.45 5.33 3.38
C PRO A 158 -7.92 5.39 3.45
N ILE A 159 -7.39 5.89 4.53
CA ILE A 159 -5.96 5.85 4.88
C ILE A 159 -5.86 5.28 6.28
N THR A 160 -5.07 4.23 6.43
CA THR A 160 -4.93 3.51 7.71
C THR A 160 -3.48 3.52 8.16
N LYS A 161 -3.26 3.90 9.42
CA LYS A 161 -1.96 3.72 10.08
C LYS A 161 -1.83 2.26 10.48
N ILE A 162 -0.78 1.60 9.99
CA ILE A 162 -0.55 0.17 10.19
C ILE A 162 0.69 -0.14 11.04
N GLY A 163 1.47 0.88 11.40
CA GLY A 163 2.69 0.68 12.16
C GLY A 163 3.55 1.92 12.31
N SER A 164 4.82 1.71 12.62
CA SER A 164 5.82 2.77 12.75
C SER A 164 7.22 2.30 12.33
N ILE A 165 8.06 3.25 11.92
CA ILE A 165 9.46 3.02 11.61
C ILE A 165 10.27 2.91 12.91
N GLY A 166 11.01 1.81 13.06
CA GLY A 166 11.92 1.52 14.15
C GLY A 166 13.39 1.76 13.78
N GLY A 167 14.25 1.81 14.79
CA GLY A 167 15.71 1.95 14.56
C GLY A 167 16.43 0.61 14.32
N GLU A 168 15.89 -0.50 14.80
CA GLU A 168 16.46 -1.83 14.57
C GLU A 168 16.06 -2.35 13.20
N LEU A 169 17.02 -2.88 12.45
CA LEU A 169 16.77 -3.41 11.11
C LEU A 169 15.79 -4.59 11.13
N GLY A 170 14.99 -4.70 10.08
CA GLY A 170 13.99 -5.75 9.91
C GLY A 170 12.56 -5.24 10.04
N CYS A 171 11.61 -6.11 9.76
CA CYS A 171 10.18 -5.85 9.93
C CYS A 171 9.64 -6.84 10.98
N ARG A 172 9.14 -6.29 12.07
CA ARG A 172 8.41 -7.06 13.12
C ARG A 172 6.93 -6.93 12.86
N ILE A 173 6.24 -8.04 13.05
CA ILE A 173 4.80 -8.15 12.83
C ILE A 173 4.16 -8.80 14.06
#